data_23e7db3cb109c48395346aa81a1f07d3
#
_entry.id   23e7db3cb109c48395346aa81a1f07d3
#
_cell.length_a   1.000
_cell.length_b   1.000
_cell.length_c   1.000
_cell.angle_alpha   90.00
_cell.angle_beta   90.00
_cell.angle_gamma   90.00
#
_symmetry.space_group_name_H-M   'P 1'
#
loop_
_entity.id
_entity.type
_entity.pdbx_description
1 polymer ?
#
loop_
_entity_poly.entity_id
_entity_poly.type
_entity_poly.pdbx_seq_one_letter_code
_entity_poly.pdbx_strand_id
1 'polypeptide(L)'
;LAEVLEISGDTLIFGNGAADLIFSLVFAERPKRAILTAPSFLEYAQALKAVGCEINYHYLEEKQNFQLDEGYLEMLTGDTDMIFLCSPDNPTGGLPPLSLLQKIAGKCEKLGIRMVLDECFCEFLEDTEGVLSQTAICEYPHLFLLRAFTKMHAMPGLRLGYHERKKQ
;
A
#
# COMPACT_ATOMS: atom_id res chain seq x y z
N LEU A 1 13.27 -15.59 4.00
CA LEU A 1 12.53 -14.70 3.07
C LEU A 1 13.48 -13.66 2.46
N ALA A 2 14.30 -12.99 3.24
CA ALA A 2 15.26 -12.00 2.74
C ALA A 2 16.17 -12.54 1.62
N GLU A 3 16.67 -13.77 1.77
CA GLU A 3 17.45 -14.47 0.74
C GLU A 3 16.66 -14.74 -0.54
N VAL A 4 15.37 -15.13 -0.40
CA VAL A 4 14.48 -15.41 -1.54
C VAL A 4 14.11 -14.13 -2.29
N LEU A 5 13.95 -13.05 -1.54
CA LEU A 5 13.59 -11.73 -2.10
C LEU A 5 14.82 -10.92 -2.55
N GLU A 6 16.04 -11.43 -2.29
CA GLU A 6 17.31 -10.75 -2.58
C GLU A 6 17.43 -9.36 -1.96
N ILE A 7 16.87 -9.18 -0.75
CA ILE A 7 16.88 -7.92 0.00
C ILE A 7 17.52 -8.08 1.38
N SER A 8 17.88 -6.97 2.02
CA SER A 8 18.39 -7.00 3.39
C SER A 8 17.30 -7.41 4.38
N GLY A 9 17.61 -8.34 5.30
CA GLY A 9 16.68 -8.70 6.37
C GLY A 9 16.23 -7.53 7.24
N ASP A 10 17.04 -6.49 7.34
CA ASP A 10 16.74 -5.27 8.10
C ASP A 10 15.63 -4.39 7.46
N THR A 11 15.28 -4.68 6.20
CA THR A 11 14.21 -3.98 5.50
C THR A 11 12.85 -4.67 5.67
N LEU A 12 12.82 -5.86 6.28
CA LEU A 12 11.62 -6.64 6.50
C LEU A 12 11.08 -6.45 7.93
N ILE A 13 9.80 -6.24 8.03
CA ILE A 13 9.06 -6.28 9.30
C ILE A 13 7.94 -7.32 9.15
N PHE A 14 7.85 -8.22 10.11
CA PHE A 14 6.84 -9.27 10.16
C PHE A 14 5.75 -8.92 11.16
N GLY A 15 4.51 -9.30 10.84
CA GLY A 15 3.36 -9.09 11.68
C GLY A 15 2.35 -10.23 11.62
N ASN A 16 1.36 -10.17 12.48
CA ASN A 16 0.28 -11.14 12.58
C ASN A 16 -0.76 -10.95 11.46
N GLY A 17 -0.31 -11.07 10.21
CA GLY A 17 -1.04 -10.73 9.00
C GLY A 17 -0.93 -9.26 8.62
N ALA A 18 -1.43 -8.91 7.44
CA ALA A 18 -1.37 -7.54 6.93
C ALA A 18 -2.09 -6.52 7.82
N ALA A 19 -3.23 -6.90 8.42
CA ALA A 19 -3.99 -6.01 9.30
C ALA A 19 -3.15 -5.53 10.50
N ASP A 20 -2.41 -6.43 11.17
CA ASP A 20 -1.53 -6.05 12.28
C ASP A 20 -0.46 -5.04 11.85
N LEU A 21 0.12 -5.24 10.67
CA LEU A 21 1.12 -4.33 10.11
C LEU A 21 0.52 -2.95 9.75
N ILE A 22 -0.70 -2.91 9.21
CA ILE A 22 -1.42 -1.68 8.91
C ILE A 22 -1.61 -0.86 10.19
N PHE A 23 -2.17 -1.49 11.24
CA PHE A 23 -2.37 -0.80 12.52
C PHE A 23 -1.04 -0.39 13.16
N SER A 24 -0.04 -1.26 13.19
CA SER A 24 1.28 -0.96 13.75
C SER A 24 1.94 0.22 13.06
N LEU A 25 1.88 0.29 11.72
CA LEU A 25 2.42 1.39 10.93
C LEU A 25 1.70 2.70 11.26
N VAL A 26 0.36 2.69 11.23
CA VAL A 26 -0.44 3.89 11.53
C VAL A 26 -0.22 4.38 12.96
N PHE A 27 -0.11 3.48 13.94
CA PHE A 27 0.18 3.85 15.33
C PHE A 27 1.61 4.41 15.51
N ALA A 28 2.58 3.94 14.73
CA ALA A 28 3.95 4.44 14.75
C ALA A 28 4.06 5.83 14.12
N GLU A 29 3.48 6.01 12.93
CA GLU A 29 3.61 7.25 12.13
C GLU A 29 2.62 8.34 12.58
N ARG A 30 1.44 7.98 13.13
CA ARG A 30 0.38 8.90 13.58
C ARG A 30 0.05 9.99 12.57
N PRO A 31 -0.33 9.62 11.33
CA PRO A 31 -0.67 10.61 10.32
C PRO A 31 -1.85 11.47 10.77
N LYS A 32 -1.84 12.74 10.41
CA LYS A 32 -2.93 13.68 10.68
C LYS A 32 -3.92 13.71 9.52
N ARG A 33 -3.43 13.58 8.29
CA ARG A 33 -4.23 13.56 7.07
C ARG A 33 -3.81 12.42 6.16
N ALA A 34 -4.80 11.65 5.70
CA ALA A 34 -4.57 10.54 4.78
C ALA A 34 -5.55 10.57 3.62
N ILE A 35 -5.15 9.95 2.50
CA ILE A 35 -6.01 9.75 1.34
C ILE A 35 -6.20 8.26 1.13
N LEU A 36 -7.46 7.85 0.95
CA LEU A 36 -7.86 6.50 0.59
C LEU A 36 -8.68 6.52 -0.70
N THR A 37 -8.64 5.42 -1.45
CA THR A 37 -9.66 5.16 -2.47
C THR A 37 -10.96 4.69 -1.82
N ALA A 38 -12.09 4.88 -2.51
CA ALA A 38 -13.37 4.28 -2.14
C ALA A 38 -14.09 3.76 -3.39
N PRO A 39 -14.48 2.45 -3.42
CA PRO A 39 -14.36 1.47 -2.33
C PRO A 39 -12.91 1.08 -2.04
N SER A 40 -12.64 0.53 -0.84
CA SER A 40 -11.32 0.13 -0.38
C SER A 40 -11.42 -0.85 0.79
N PHE A 41 -10.31 -1.49 1.14
CA PHE A 41 -10.25 -2.38 2.29
C PHE A 41 -10.47 -1.59 3.60
N LEU A 42 -11.42 -2.05 4.40
CA LEU A 42 -11.92 -1.29 5.57
C LEU A 42 -10.87 -1.05 6.66
N GLU A 43 -9.89 -1.94 6.78
CA GLU A 43 -8.88 -1.87 7.84
C GLU A 43 -8.03 -0.59 7.74
N TYR A 44 -7.80 -0.06 6.54
CA TYR A 44 -7.07 1.21 6.38
C TYR A 44 -7.79 2.35 7.10
N ALA A 45 -9.09 2.49 6.82
CA ALA A 45 -9.90 3.55 7.45
C ALA A 45 -10.04 3.33 8.96
N GLN A 46 -10.14 2.08 9.42
CA GLN A 46 -10.23 1.76 10.85
C GLN A 46 -8.95 2.14 11.59
N ALA A 47 -7.78 1.77 11.03
CA ALA A 47 -6.48 2.10 11.62
C ALA A 47 -6.27 3.61 11.70
N LEU A 48 -6.55 4.34 10.60
CA LEU A 48 -6.42 5.79 10.55
C LEU A 48 -7.34 6.51 11.54
N LYS A 49 -8.60 6.09 11.64
CA LYS A 49 -9.56 6.62 12.62
C LYS A 49 -9.12 6.37 14.06
N ALA A 50 -8.47 5.23 14.34
CA ALA A 50 -8.00 4.90 15.68
C ALA A 50 -6.95 5.90 16.22
N VAL A 51 -6.24 6.60 15.33
CA VAL A 51 -5.27 7.65 15.71
C VAL A 51 -5.82 9.07 15.52
N GLY A 52 -7.11 9.21 15.16
CA GLY A 52 -7.75 10.52 14.92
C GLY A 52 -7.34 11.18 13.60
N CYS A 53 -6.89 10.40 12.62
CA CYS A 53 -6.50 10.89 11.31
C CYS A 53 -7.73 11.38 10.52
N GLU A 54 -7.62 12.54 9.88
CA GLU A 54 -8.58 13.03 8.89
C GLU A 54 -8.38 12.26 7.58
N ILE A 55 -9.49 11.71 7.02
CA ILE A 55 -9.42 10.88 5.83
C ILE A 55 -10.15 11.57 4.68
N ASN A 56 -9.44 11.84 3.61
CA ASN A 56 -9.99 12.27 2.33
C ASN A 56 -10.15 11.06 1.41
N TYR A 57 -11.29 10.98 0.71
CA TYR A 57 -11.58 9.85 -0.17
C TYR A 57 -11.53 10.26 -1.64
N HIS A 58 -10.80 9.47 -2.43
CA HIS A 58 -10.90 9.46 -3.89
C HIS A 58 -11.91 8.38 -4.29
N TYR A 59 -13.08 8.81 -4.79
CA TYR A 59 -14.13 7.87 -5.17
C TYR A 59 -13.88 7.29 -6.55
N LEU A 60 -13.71 5.98 -6.61
CA LEU A 60 -13.60 5.24 -7.85
C LEU A 60 -14.98 5.08 -8.47
N GLU A 61 -15.11 5.29 -9.78
CA GLU A 61 -16.40 5.32 -10.46
C GLU A 61 -16.73 3.98 -11.13
N GLU A 62 -17.93 3.46 -10.91
CA GLU A 62 -18.42 2.23 -11.53
C GLU A 62 -18.36 2.29 -13.07
N LYS A 63 -18.70 3.44 -13.65
CA LYS A 63 -18.62 3.65 -15.12
C LYS A 63 -17.22 3.51 -15.70
N GLN A 64 -16.19 3.59 -14.86
CA GLN A 64 -14.78 3.38 -15.18
C GLN A 64 -14.26 2.03 -14.65
N ASN A 65 -15.15 1.09 -14.33
CA ASN A 65 -14.83 -0.19 -13.71
C ASN A 65 -13.99 -0.05 -12.44
N PHE A 66 -14.24 0.98 -11.64
CA PHE A 66 -13.49 1.30 -10.42
C PHE A 66 -11.97 1.41 -10.61
N GLN A 67 -11.53 1.79 -11.80
CA GLN A 67 -10.11 1.98 -12.07
C GLN A 67 -9.58 3.27 -11.44
N LEU A 68 -8.39 3.18 -10.86
CA LEU A 68 -7.66 4.35 -10.40
C LEU A 68 -7.16 5.15 -11.60
N ASP A 69 -7.41 6.45 -11.61
CA ASP A 69 -7.03 7.36 -12.69
C ASP A 69 -6.02 8.44 -12.24
N GLU A 70 -5.57 9.25 -13.18
CA GLU A 70 -4.59 10.30 -12.92
C GLU A 70 -5.14 11.45 -12.04
N GLY A 71 -6.45 11.58 -11.91
CA GLY A 71 -7.08 12.53 -10.98
C GLY A 71 -6.67 12.31 -9.52
N TYR A 72 -6.29 11.08 -9.16
CA TYR A 72 -5.73 10.79 -7.85
C TYR A 72 -4.47 11.62 -7.54
N LEU A 73 -3.64 11.89 -8.56
CA LEU A 73 -2.44 12.70 -8.38
C LEU A 73 -2.75 14.13 -7.91
N GLU A 74 -3.88 14.70 -8.33
CA GLU A 74 -4.25 16.07 -7.96
C GLU A 74 -4.57 16.20 -6.47
N MET A 75 -5.01 15.12 -5.82
CA MET A 75 -5.29 15.09 -4.38
C MET A 75 -4.02 15.07 -3.52
N LEU A 76 -2.88 14.64 -4.07
CA LEU A 76 -1.62 14.57 -3.32
C LEU A 76 -1.04 15.98 -3.15
N THR A 77 -1.13 16.50 -1.94
CA THR A 77 -0.67 17.83 -1.56
C THR A 77 0.32 17.76 -0.39
N GLY A 78 1.06 18.83 -0.12
CA GLY A 78 2.09 18.85 0.92
C GLY A 78 1.56 18.77 2.35
N ASP A 79 0.24 18.76 2.55
CA ASP A 79 -0.42 18.57 3.84
C ASP A 79 -0.98 17.15 4.03
N THR A 80 -0.72 16.25 3.06
CA THR A 80 -1.02 14.83 3.16
C THR A 80 0.14 14.10 3.82
N ASP A 81 -0.11 13.32 4.86
CA ASP A 81 0.92 12.56 5.55
C ASP A 81 1.06 11.13 5.01
N MET A 82 -0.07 10.49 4.67
CA MET A 82 -0.10 9.07 4.32
C MET A 82 -1.15 8.76 3.26
N ILE A 83 -0.86 7.80 2.41
CA ILE A 83 -1.84 7.19 1.50
C ILE A 83 -1.79 5.67 1.59
N PHE A 84 -2.94 5.03 1.37
CA PHE A 84 -3.04 3.60 1.13
C PHE A 84 -3.60 3.36 -0.27
N LEU A 85 -2.93 2.47 -1.00
CA LEU A 85 -3.41 1.92 -2.26
C LEU A 85 -3.31 0.40 -2.20
N CYS A 86 -4.22 -0.31 -2.86
CA CYS A 86 -4.21 -1.76 -2.99
C CYS A 86 -4.06 -2.13 -4.47
N SER A 87 -3.13 -3.04 -4.77
CA SER A 87 -2.86 -3.46 -6.15
C SER A 87 -2.46 -4.95 -6.20
N PRO A 88 -3.31 -5.83 -6.75
CA PRO A 88 -4.70 -5.63 -7.18
C PRO A 88 -5.62 -5.14 -6.06
N ASP A 89 -6.59 -4.29 -6.40
CA ASP A 89 -7.45 -3.64 -5.42
C ASP A 89 -8.45 -4.61 -4.76
N ASN A 90 -8.66 -4.42 -3.49
CA ASN A 90 -9.72 -5.06 -2.73
C ASN A 90 -10.73 -3.99 -2.24
N PRO A 91 -12.00 -4.00 -2.72
CA PRO A 91 -12.73 -5.17 -3.25
C PRO A 91 -12.88 -5.25 -4.77
N THR A 92 -12.39 -4.28 -5.54
CA THR A 92 -12.78 -4.14 -6.96
C THR A 92 -12.06 -5.11 -7.91
N GLY A 93 -10.90 -5.63 -7.50
CA GLY A 93 -10.01 -6.41 -8.37
C GLY A 93 -9.25 -5.56 -9.39
N GLY A 94 -9.42 -4.23 -9.37
CA GLY A 94 -8.75 -3.31 -10.28
C GLY A 94 -7.23 -3.37 -10.16
N LEU A 95 -6.55 -3.31 -11.29
CA LEU A 95 -5.09 -3.26 -11.35
C LEU A 95 -4.68 -1.89 -11.91
N PRO A 96 -4.20 -0.96 -11.06
CA PRO A 96 -3.71 0.32 -11.53
C PRO A 96 -2.52 0.14 -12.48
N PRO A 97 -2.41 0.92 -13.57
CA PRO A 97 -1.24 0.87 -14.43
C PRO A 97 0.05 1.14 -13.63
N LEU A 98 1.09 0.33 -13.86
CA LEU A 98 2.39 0.48 -13.19
C LEU A 98 2.95 1.91 -13.33
N SER A 99 2.80 2.50 -14.51
CA SER A 99 3.22 3.89 -14.77
C SER A 99 2.51 4.91 -13.87
N LEU A 100 1.25 4.68 -13.52
CA LEU A 100 0.52 5.53 -12.58
C LEU A 100 1.02 5.33 -11.15
N LEU A 101 1.24 4.08 -10.71
CA LEU A 101 1.81 3.78 -9.39
C LEU A 101 3.20 4.44 -9.24
N GLN A 102 4.05 4.39 -10.27
CA GLN A 102 5.35 5.06 -10.28
C GLN A 102 5.23 6.59 -10.18
N LYS A 103 4.28 7.20 -10.91
CA LYS A 103 4.01 8.65 -10.80
C LYS A 103 3.55 9.03 -9.39
N ILE A 104 2.66 8.23 -8.78
CA ILE A 104 2.18 8.43 -7.42
C ILE A 104 3.34 8.31 -6.43
N ALA A 105 4.15 7.24 -6.51
CA ALA A 105 5.30 7.04 -5.64
C ALA A 105 6.31 8.18 -5.76
N GLY A 106 6.64 8.60 -6.97
CA GLY A 106 7.53 9.73 -7.21
C GLY A 106 6.99 11.07 -6.69
N LYS A 107 5.66 11.28 -6.72
CA LYS A 107 5.04 12.46 -6.13
C LYS A 107 5.03 12.39 -4.60
N CYS A 108 4.73 11.23 -4.03
CA CYS A 108 4.82 11.00 -2.59
C CYS A 108 6.22 11.26 -2.06
N GLU A 109 7.25 10.76 -2.74
CA GLU A 109 8.65 11.00 -2.38
C GLU A 109 8.99 12.50 -2.34
N LYS A 110 8.59 13.26 -3.36
CA LYS A 110 8.84 14.71 -3.44
C LYS A 110 8.13 15.51 -2.33
N LEU A 111 6.96 15.04 -1.89
CA LEU A 111 6.13 15.72 -0.89
C LEU A 111 6.33 15.18 0.53
N GLY A 112 7.13 14.13 0.70
CA GLY A 112 7.33 13.46 2.00
C GLY A 112 6.13 12.66 2.48
N ILE A 113 5.24 12.23 1.57
CA ILE A 113 4.03 11.44 1.88
C ILE A 113 4.42 9.97 2.03
N ARG A 114 3.96 9.31 3.09
CA ARG A 114 4.08 7.86 3.24
C ARG A 114 3.11 7.15 2.31
N MET A 115 3.62 6.42 1.33
CA MET A 115 2.83 5.58 0.45
C MET A 115 2.85 4.14 0.95
N VAL A 116 1.69 3.60 1.33
CA VAL A 116 1.50 2.18 1.65
C VAL A 116 0.83 1.53 0.46
N LEU A 117 1.55 0.63 -0.22
CA LEU A 117 1.02 -0.16 -1.32
C LEU A 117 0.78 -1.60 -0.84
N ASP A 118 -0.49 -1.97 -0.75
CA ASP A 118 -0.91 -3.32 -0.36
C ASP A 118 -0.94 -4.23 -1.59
N GLU A 119 0.03 -5.12 -1.66
CA GLU A 119 0.20 -6.12 -2.72
C GLU A 119 -0.16 -7.54 -2.22
N CYS A 120 -1.05 -7.68 -1.22
CA CYS A 120 -1.45 -8.99 -0.70
C CYS A 120 -2.08 -9.92 -1.74
N PHE A 121 -2.51 -9.40 -2.87
CA PHE A 121 -3.11 -10.15 -3.98
C PHE A 121 -2.24 -10.22 -5.23
N CYS A 122 -1.03 -9.65 -5.24
CA CYS A 122 -0.18 -9.58 -6.43
C CYS A 122 0.22 -10.96 -6.98
N GLU A 123 0.34 -11.98 -6.12
CA GLU A 123 0.70 -13.34 -6.51
C GLU A 123 -0.42 -14.09 -7.26
N PHE A 124 -1.63 -13.53 -7.36
CA PHE A 124 -2.72 -14.05 -8.20
C PHE A 124 -2.64 -13.57 -9.65
N LEU A 125 -1.76 -12.63 -9.95
CA LEU A 125 -1.54 -12.15 -11.31
C LEU A 125 -0.76 -13.20 -12.12
N GLU A 126 -1.14 -13.41 -13.38
CA GLU A 126 -0.46 -14.34 -14.29
C GLU A 126 0.92 -13.82 -14.70
N ASP A 127 1.08 -12.50 -14.71
CA ASP A 127 2.35 -11.83 -14.93
C ASP A 127 2.58 -10.75 -13.86
N THR A 128 3.80 -10.27 -13.76
CA THR A 128 4.20 -9.27 -12.75
C THR A 128 4.29 -7.84 -13.32
N GLU A 129 3.79 -7.61 -14.53
CA GLU A 129 3.90 -6.30 -15.19
C GLU A 129 3.17 -5.19 -14.43
N GLY A 130 2.15 -5.54 -13.65
CA GLY A 130 1.38 -4.62 -12.81
C GLY A 130 1.89 -4.43 -11.38
N VAL A 131 2.98 -5.12 -11.00
CA VAL A 131 3.50 -5.13 -9.62
C VAL A 131 4.68 -4.16 -9.50
N LEU A 132 4.64 -3.31 -8.48
CA LEU A 132 5.77 -2.46 -8.19
C LEU A 132 6.92 -3.36 -7.68
N SER A 133 8.03 -3.39 -8.42
CA SER A 133 9.18 -4.23 -8.09
C SER A 133 9.70 -3.92 -6.68
N GLN A 134 10.19 -4.93 -5.98
CA GLN A 134 10.89 -4.77 -4.70
C GLN A 134 12.08 -3.80 -4.77
N THR A 135 12.70 -3.66 -5.94
CA THR A 135 13.76 -2.66 -6.18
C THR A 135 13.24 -1.23 -6.07
N ALA A 136 11.95 -0.99 -6.28
CA ALA A 136 11.33 0.33 -6.12
C ALA A 136 11.45 0.89 -4.69
N ILE A 137 11.56 0.03 -3.67
CA ILE A 137 11.80 0.46 -2.28
C ILE A 137 13.12 1.24 -2.16
N CYS A 138 14.13 0.86 -2.95
CA CYS A 138 15.40 1.59 -2.99
C CYS A 138 15.27 2.95 -3.67
N GLU A 139 14.35 3.08 -4.62
CA GLU A 139 14.10 4.31 -5.37
C GLU A 139 13.16 5.27 -4.61
N TYR A 140 12.20 4.71 -3.85
CA TYR A 140 11.18 5.47 -3.13
C TYR A 140 11.23 5.18 -1.62
N PRO A 141 12.08 5.87 -0.83
CA PRO A 141 12.22 5.66 0.61
C PRO A 141 10.94 5.83 1.44
N HIS A 142 9.95 6.57 0.92
CA HIS A 142 8.64 6.74 1.58
C HIS A 142 7.62 5.65 1.21
N LEU A 143 8.02 4.68 0.38
CA LEU A 143 7.18 3.54 -0.01
C LEU A 143 7.28 2.40 1.02
N PHE A 144 6.13 1.84 1.37
CA PHE A 144 5.97 0.61 2.14
C PHE A 144 5.19 -0.39 1.30
N LEU A 145 5.79 -1.54 1.01
CA LEU A 145 5.10 -2.65 0.34
C LEU A 145 4.58 -3.61 1.40
N LEU A 146 3.28 -3.84 1.40
CA LEU A 146 2.60 -4.74 2.32
C LEU A 146 2.23 -6.03 1.60
N ARG A 147 2.60 -7.17 2.15
CA ARG A 147 2.32 -8.50 1.60
C ARG A 147 1.89 -9.48 2.68
N ALA A 148 1.21 -10.56 2.30
CA ALA A 148 0.73 -11.56 3.24
C ALA A 148 0.73 -12.97 2.65
N PHE A 149 1.12 -13.95 3.45
CA PHE A 149 1.06 -15.37 3.12
C PHE A 149 -0.35 -15.98 3.30
N THR A 150 -1.29 -15.18 3.76
CA THR A 150 -2.65 -15.66 4.10
C THR A 150 -3.52 -15.96 2.89
N LYS A 151 -3.18 -15.47 1.72
CA LYS A 151 -3.97 -15.54 0.48
C LYS A 151 -3.47 -16.66 -0.43
N MET A 152 -2.52 -16.39 -1.31
CA MET A 152 -2.03 -17.35 -2.30
C MET A 152 -1.46 -18.62 -1.67
N HIS A 153 -0.75 -18.50 -0.55
CA HIS A 153 -0.16 -19.66 0.14
C HIS A 153 -1.14 -20.44 1.02
N ALA A 154 -2.41 -20.06 1.02
CA ALA A 154 -3.48 -20.73 1.77
C ALA A 154 -3.15 -21.00 3.26
N MET A 155 -2.45 -20.06 3.90
CA MET A 155 -2.05 -20.15 5.32
C MET A 155 -2.76 -19.12 6.20
N PRO A 156 -4.11 -19.03 6.17
CA PRO A 156 -4.83 -17.99 6.92
C PRO A 156 -4.68 -18.18 8.44
N GLY A 157 -4.51 -19.41 8.91
CA GLY A 157 -4.34 -19.72 10.32
C GLY A 157 -2.97 -19.33 10.88
N LEU A 158 -1.93 -19.25 10.06
CA LEU A 158 -0.60 -18.85 10.48
C LEU A 158 -0.49 -17.33 10.76
N ARG A 159 -1.40 -16.54 10.19
CA ARG A 159 -1.47 -15.08 10.39
C ARG A 159 -0.13 -14.37 10.13
N LEU A 160 0.55 -14.72 9.05
CA LEU A 160 1.83 -14.12 8.68
C LEU A 160 1.67 -13.09 7.57
N GLY A 161 2.09 -11.88 7.82
CA GLY A 161 2.29 -10.82 6.84
C GLY A 161 3.67 -10.21 7.00
N TYR A 162 4.12 -9.49 6.01
CA TYR A 162 5.35 -8.73 6.07
C TYR A 162 5.20 -7.44 5.27
N HIS A 163 6.01 -6.46 5.62
CA HIS A 163 6.17 -5.27 4.83
C HIS A 163 7.65 -4.97 4.60
N GLU A 164 7.92 -4.34 3.50
CA GLU A 164 9.25 -3.96 3.06
C GLU A 164 9.38 -2.44 3.09
N ARG A 165 10.52 -1.94 3.57
CA ARG A 165 10.84 -0.51 3.55
C ARG A 165 12.34 -0.30 3.39
N LYS A 166 12.76 0.87 2.89
CA LYS A 166 14.16 1.26 2.96
C LYS A 166 14.58 1.47 4.42
N LYS A 167 15.77 0.99 4.79
CA LYS A 167 16.38 1.31 6.06
C LYS A 167 16.72 2.82 6.07
N GLN A 168 16.23 3.55 7.05
CA GLN A 168 16.61 4.95 7.30
C GLN A 168 17.96 5.01 7.97
#